data_cd3651127486b1f0e61ac70085498e28
#
_entry.id   cd3651127486b1f0e61ac70085498e28
#
_cell.length_a   1.000
_cell.length_b   1.000
_cell.length_c   1.000
_cell.angle_alpha   90.00
_cell.angle_beta   90.00
_cell.angle_gamma   90.00
#
_symmetry.space_group_name_H-M   'P 1'
#
loop_
_entity.id
_entity.type
_entity.pdbx_description
1 polymer ?
#
loop_
_entity_poly.entity_id
_entity_poly.type
_entity_poly.pdbx_seq_one_letter_code
_entity_poly.pdbx_strand_id
1 'polypeptide(L)'
;MPEVYLAAGSNVAPERHLACAARELAREFPDVRFSPWYRNRAADALAADFINLAAGFSTMLAVREVQARLRAIESRCGRVRQGLGAGSPPALDLDLLLYGDLVCDEPGLTLPRPQLLTRAYMLGPLAQLAPQVMHPSAHRTIGELWRGFDRSAHPLEPLLR
;
A
#
# COMPACT_ATOMS: atom_id res chain seq x y z
N MET A 1 7.26 -3.53 19.72
CA MET A 1 6.26 -3.87 18.66
C MET A 1 6.70 -3.26 17.35
N PRO A 2 6.87 -4.08 16.31
CA PRO A 2 7.20 -3.52 15.00
C PRO A 2 6.11 -2.59 14.48
N GLU A 3 6.55 -1.53 13.82
CA GLU A 3 5.67 -0.66 13.04
C GLU A 3 5.57 -1.25 11.63
N VAL A 4 4.36 -1.42 11.15
CA VAL A 4 4.09 -2.02 9.85
C VAL A 4 3.45 -0.99 8.93
N TYR A 5 3.90 -0.92 7.69
CA TYR A 5 3.34 -0.02 6.69
C TYR A 5 2.98 -0.78 5.42
N LEU A 6 1.85 -0.42 4.84
CA LEU A 6 1.36 -1.05 3.62
C LEU A 6 0.82 0.00 2.64
N ALA A 7 0.73 -0.39 1.38
CA ALA A 7 0.06 0.39 0.35
C ALA A 7 -1.23 -0.32 -0.02
N ALA A 8 -2.29 0.45 -0.18
CA ALA A 8 -3.57 -0.05 -0.69
C ALA A 8 -3.88 0.63 -2.00
N GLY A 9 -4.31 -0.13 -2.98
CA GLY A 9 -4.62 0.40 -4.31
C GLY A 9 -5.75 -0.33 -4.99
N SER A 10 -6.50 0.40 -5.81
CA SER A 10 -7.60 -0.16 -6.58
C SER A 10 -7.88 0.70 -7.81
N ASN A 11 -8.24 0.08 -8.92
CA ASN A 11 -8.72 0.77 -10.11
C ASN A 11 -10.09 0.27 -10.58
N VAL A 12 -10.75 -0.54 -9.75
CA VAL A 12 -12.11 -1.04 -10.01
C VAL A 12 -12.98 -0.63 -8.84
N ALA A 13 -13.95 0.26 -9.05
CA ALA A 13 -14.79 0.82 -8.01
C ALA A 13 -13.94 1.18 -6.78
N PRO A 14 -12.87 2.00 -6.97
CA PRO A 14 -11.83 2.15 -5.94
C PRO A 14 -12.36 2.71 -4.63
N GLU A 15 -13.32 3.62 -4.65
CA GLU A 15 -13.86 4.19 -3.42
C GLU A 15 -14.49 3.12 -2.54
N ARG A 16 -15.25 2.21 -3.15
CA ARG A 16 -15.90 1.13 -2.41
C ARG A 16 -14.89 0.11 -1.88
N HIS A 17 -13.95 -0.31 -2.71
CA HIS A 17 -12.96 -1.32 -2.33
C HIS A 17 -12.00 -0.80 -1.26
N LEU A 18 -11.57 0.46 -1.40
CA LEU A 18 -10.65 1.05 -0.41
C LEU A 18 -11.37 1.36 0.89
N ALA A 19 -12.64 1.77 0.85
CA ALA A 19 -13.43 1.96 2.07
C ALA A 19 -13.60 0.64 2.82
N CYS A 20 -13.85 -0.46 2.09
CA CYS A 20 -13.92 -1.78 2.70
C CYS A 20 -12.59 -2.16 3.34
N ALA A 21 -11.48 -1.95 2.62
CA ALA A 21 -10.15 -2.25 3.15
C ALA A 21 -9.88 -1.46 4.44
N ALA A 22 -10.23 -0.18 4.46
CA ALA A 22 -10.00 0.65 5.65
C ALA A 22 -10.78 0.12 6.85
N ARG A 23 -12.03 -0.28 6.65
CA ARG A 23 -12.85 -0.86 7.73
C ARG A 23 -12.26 -2.16 8.25
N GLU A 24 -11.85 -3.04 7.35
CA GLU A 24 -11.28 -4.33 7.73
C GLU A 24 -9.93 -4.19 8.41
N LEU A 25 -9.11 -3.26 7.93
CA LEU A 25 -7.83 -2.95 8.58
C LEU A 25 -8.04 -2.43 10.00
N ALA A 26 -9.05 -1.57 10.20
CA ALA A 26 -9.35 -1.02 11.51
C ALA A 26 -9.85 -2.09 12.49
N ARG A 27 -10.52 -3.13 11.98
CA ARG A 27 -10.93 -4.27 12.82
C ARG A 27 -9.75 -5.12 13.23
N GLU A 28 -8.85 -5.41 12.28
CA GLU A 28 -7.70 -6.26 12.55
C GLU A 28 -6.62 -5.55 13.36
N PHE A 29 -6.45 -4.24 13.12
CA PHE A 29 -5.37 -3.44 13.71
C PHE A 29 -5.96 -2.13 14.26
N PRO A 30 -6.39 -2.15 15.53
CA PRO A 30 -7.14 -1.01 16.09
C PRO A 30 -6.39 0.33 16.09
N ASP A 31 -5.06 0.32 16.06
CA ASP A 31 -4.26 1.54 16.04
C ASP A 31 -3.92 2.01 14.62
N VAL A 32 -4.55 1.44 13.60
CA VAL A 32 -4.23 1.77 12.21
C VAL A 32 -4.44 3.26 11.91
N ARG A 33 -3.50 3.82 11.16
CA ARG A 33 -3.55 5.20 10.67
C ARG A 33 -3.47 5.15 9.16
N PHE A 34 -4.09 6.14 8.50
CA PHE A 34 -4.15 6.18 7.04
C PHE A 34 -3.60 7.50 6.51
N SER A 35 -2.95 7.45 5.35
CA SER A 35 -2.60 8.65 4.59
C SER A 35 -3.86 9.19 3.90
N PRO A 36 -3.80 10.41 3.36
CA PRO A 36 -4.80 10.84 2.37
C PRO A 36 -4.82 9.89 1.18
N TRP A 37 -5.87 9.96 0.39
CA TRP A 37 -6.00 9.18 -0.84
C TRP A 37 -5.44 9.96 -2.00
N TYR A 38 -4.85 9.24 -2.97
CA TYR A 38 -4.21 9.85 -4.13
C TYR A 38 -4.64 9.15 -5.40
N ARG A 39 -4.79 9.92 -6.48
CA ARG A 39 -5.02 9.37 -7.80
C ARG A 39 -3.70 9.20 -8.53
N ASN A 40 -3.49 8.01 -9.08
CA ASN A 40 -2.35 7.69 -9.91
C ASN A 40 -2.89 7.39 -11.32
N ARG A 41 -2.58 8.26 -12.28
CA ARG A 41 -3.11 8.09 -13.63
C ARG A 41 -2.49 6.87 -14.30
N ALA A 42 -3.35 6.11 -15.01
CA ALA A 42 -2.89 4.97 -15.77
C ALA A 42 -1.97 5.45 -16.90
N ALA A 43 -0.93 4.65 -17.20
CA ALA A 43 -0.03 4.94 -18.30
C ALA A 43 -0.75 4.85 -19.65
N ASP A 44 -1.75 3.96 -19.75
CA ASP A 44 -2.59 3.79 -20.92
C ASP A 44 -3.90 4.55 -20.71
N ALA A 45 -4.23 5.44 -21.64
CA ALA A 45 -5.46 6.23 -21.54
C ALA A 45 -6.74 5.38 -21.54
N LEU A 46 -6.66 4.13 -21.99
CA LEU A 46 -7.80 3.20 -21.99
C LEU A 46 -7.97 2.47 -20.66
N ALA A 47 -6.97 2.51 -19.80
CA ALA A 47 -7.04 1.87 -18.50
C ALA A 47 -7.57 2.85 -17.45
N ALA A 48 -8.25 2.33 -16.44
CA ALA A 48 -8.74 3.15 -15.33
C ALA A 48 -7.59 3.60 -14.43
N ASP A 49 -7.70 4.81 -13.88
CA ASP A 49 -6.74 5.32 -12.92
C ASP A 49 -6.83 4.53 -11.62
N PHE A 50 -5.70 4.39 -10.95
CA PHE A 50 -5.65 3.82 -9.61
C PHE A 50 -5.87 4.90 -8.57
N ILE A 51 -6.53 4.52 -7.48
CA ILE A 51 -6.55 5.29 -6.24
C ILE A 51 -5.69 4.53 -5.24
N ASN A 52 -4.81 5.24 -4.56
CA ASN A 52 -3.82 4.66 -3.64
C ASN A 52 -3.80 5.40 -2.31
N LEU A 53 -3.47 4.66 -1.26
CA LEU A 53 -3.22 5.23 0.05
C LEU A 53 -2.20 4.37 0.80
N ALA A 54 -1.65 4.91 1.87
CA ALA A 54 -0.79 4.16 2.78
C ALA A 54 -1.50 3.96 4.11
N ALA A 55 -1.18 2.88 4.78
CA ALA A 55 -1.67 2.61 6.13
C ALA A 55 -0.51 2.13 7.00
N GLY A 56 -0.61 2.40 8.29
CA GLY A 56 0.42 1.98 9.24
C GLY A 56 -0.21 1.57 10.57
N PHE A 57 0.40 0.60 11.22
CA PHE A 57 -0.04 0.11 12.52
C PHE A 57 1.12 -0.61 13.23
N SER A 58 0.97 -0.85 14.52
CA SER A 58 1.92 -1.64 15.31
C SER A 58 1.32 -3.02 15.57
N THR A 59 2.16 -4.05 15.63
CA THR A 59 1.65 -5.41 15.86
C THR A 59 2.71 -6.29 16.51
N MET A 60 2.22 -7.28 17.27
CA MET A 60 3.05 -8.38 17.77
C MET A 60 3.02 -9.60 16.85
N LEU A 61 2.20 -9.57 15.80
CA LEU A 61 2.11 -10.68 14.86
C LEU A 61 3.41 -10.82 14.07
N ALA A 62 3.78 -12.05 13.75
CA ALA A 62 4.90 -12.32 12.86
C ALA A 62 4.58 -11.78 11.44
N VAL A 63 5.61 -11.48 10.68
CA VAL A 63 5.45 -10.87 9.35
C VAL A 63 4.59 -11.72 8.41
N ARG A 64 4.74 -13.03 8.43
CA ARG A 64 3.93 -13.92 7.59
C ARG A 64 2.46 -13.93 8.01
N GLU A 65 2.19 -13.76 9.31
CA GLU A 65 0.83 -13.66 9.80
C GLU A 65 0.18 -12.36 9.34
N VAL A 66 0.92 -11.26 9.39
CA VAL A 66 0.44 -9.98 8.85
C VAL A 66 0.10 -10.13 7.37
N GLN A 67 1.00 -10.75 6.60
CA GLN A 67 0.79 -10.99 5.18
C GLN A 67 -0.48 -11.80 4.93
N ALA A 68 -0.71 -12.85 5.73
CA ALA A 68 -1.90 -13.67 5.60
C ALA A 68 -3.18 -12.88 5.90
N ARG A 69 -3.14 -11.99 6.89
CA ARG A 69 -4.28 -11.12 7.22
C ARG A 69 -4.60 -10.15 6.09
N LEU A 70 -3.57 -9.58 5.47
CA LEU A 70 -3.76 -8.68 4.34
C LEU A 70 -4.40 -9.41 3.16
N ARG A 71 -3.96 -10.62 2.87
CA ARG A 71 -4.56 -11.43 1.80
C ARG A 71 -6.02 -11.78 2.09
N ALA A 72 -6.34 -12.06 3.34
CA ALA A 72 -7.72 -12.32 3.73
C ALA A 72 -8.60 -11.07 3.51
N ILE A 73 -8.08 -9.89 3.81
CA ILE A 73 -8.81 -8.64 3.56
C ILE A 73 -9.01 -8.42 2.06
N GLU A 74 -7.98 -8.65 1.25
CA GLU A 74 -8.11 -8.58 -0.21
C GLU A 74 -9.24 -9.48 -0.70
N SER A 75 -9.30 -10.70 -0.18
CA SER A 75 -10.34 -11.65 -0.57
C SER A 75 -11.73 -11.19 -0.18
N ARG A 76 -11.87 -10.63 1.02
CA ARG A 76 -13.18 -10.17 1.51
C ARG A 76 -13.67 -8.92 0.78
N CYS A 77 -12.77 -8.00 0.48
CA CYS A 77 -13.14 -6.70 -0.06
C CYS A 77 -12.99 -6.59 -1.56
N GLY A 78 -11.99 -7.25 -2.13
CA GLY A 78 -11.58 -6.99 -3.50
C GLY A 78 -11.70 -8.15 -4.44
N ARG A 79 -12.11 -9.33 -3.97
CA ARG A 79 -12.20 -10.47 -4.85
C ARG A 79 -13.34 -10.26 -5.84
N VAL A 80 -12.99 -10.31 -7.11
CA VAL A 80 -13.97 -10.24 -8.16
C VAL A 80 -14.78 -11.54 -8.14
N ARG A 81 -16.09 -11.37 -8.05
CA ARG A 81 -17.00 -12.50 -7.96
C ARG A 81 -17.30 -13.09 -9.31
N GLN A 82 -17.78 -14.24 -9.24
CA GLN A 82 -18.42 -15.09 -10.22
C GLN A 82 -18.57 -14.54 -11.65
N GLY A 83 -18.17 -15.33 -12.63
CA GLY A 83 -18.26 -15.00 -14.03
C GLY A 83 -17.01 -14.36 -14.60
N LEU A 84 -16.09 -13.95 -13.76
CA LEU A 84 -14.80 -13.47 -14.19
C LEU A 84 -13.79 -14.58 -14.05
N GLY A 85 -13.04 -14.83 -15.09
CA GLY A 85 -12.08 -15.92 -15.11
C GLY A 85 -10.98 -15.77 -14.07
N ALA A 86 -10.26 -16.87 -13.82
CA ALA A 86 -9.19 -16.91 -12.85
C ALA A 86 -8.04 -15.94 -13.15
N GLY A 87 -7.95 -15.42 -14.38
CA GLY A 87 -6.93 -14.47 -14.79
C GLY A 87 -7.27 -13.01 -14.54
N SER A 88 -8.44 -12.72 -13.97
CA SER A 88 -8.83 -11.33 -13.70
C SER A 88 -7.99 -10.76 -12.57
N PRO A 89 -7.45 -9.53 -12.71
CA PRO A 89 -6.69 -8.91 -11.62
C PRO A 89 -7.60 -8.65 -10.42
N PRO A 90 -7.06 -8.69 -9.21
CA PRO A 90 -7.85 -8.35 -8.02
C PRO A 90 -8.30 -6.90 -8.08
N ALA A 91 -9.49 -6.63 -7.53
CA ALA A 91 -10.02 -5.27 -7.46
C ALA A 91 -9.33 -4.44 -6.37
N LEU A 92 -8.61 -5.08 -5.47
CA LEU A 92 -7.92 -4.45 -4.34
C LEU A 92 -6.56 -5.11 -4.14
N ASP A 93 -5.51 -4.30 -4.08
CA ASP A 93 -4.17 -4.74 -3.72
C ASP A 93 -3.78 -4.16 -2.38
N LEU A 94 -3.33 -5.01 -1.47
CA LEU A 94 -2.71 -4.60 -0.22
C LEU A 94 -1.27 -5.11 -0.20
N ASP A 95 -0.33 -4.19 -0.36
CA ASP A 95 1.08 -4.52 -0.49
C ASP A 95 1.84 -4.13 0.78
N LEU A 96 2.44 -5.12 1.43
CA LEU A 96 3.28 -4.87 2.60
C LEU A 96 4.56 -4.15 2.15
N LEU A 97 4.84 -3.00 2.75
CA LEU A 97 5.97 -2.15 2.38
C LEU A 97 7.14 -2.28 3.36
N LEU A 98 6.84 -2.19 4.65
CA LEU A 98 7.82 -2.23 5.72
C LEU A 98 7.26 -3.01 6.90
N TYR A 99 8.12 -3.77 7.56
CA TYR A 99 7.81 -4.44 8.82
C TYR A 99 8.97 -4.15 9.77
N GLY A 100 8.83 -3.13 10.59
CA GLY A 100 9.94 -2.65 11.41
C GLY A 100 11.15 -2.36 10.54
N ASP A 101 12.31 -2.82 10.96
CA ASP A 101 13.57 -2.69 10.22
C ASP A 101 13.95 -4.00 9.50
N LEU A 102 13.00 -4.91 9.33
CA LEU A 102 13.26 -6.21 8.70
C LEU A 102 13.72 -6.07 7.26
N VAL A 103 14.83 -6.73 6.94
CA VAL A 103 15.34 -6.86 5.58
C VAL A 103 15.37 -8.35 5.26
N CYS A 104 14.58 -8.76 4.28
CA CYS A 104 14.52 -10.16 3.89
C CYS A 104 14.18 -10.31 2.41
N ASP A 105 14.59 -11.44 1.85
CA ASP A 105 14.28 -11.77 0.46
C ASP A 105 14.01 -13.28 0.42
N GLU A 106 12.72 -13.61 0.57
CA GLU A 106 12.23 -14.99 0.62
C GLU A 106 11.13 -15.15 -0.42
N PRO A 107 10.81 -16.38 -0.83
CA PRO A 107 9.71 -16.61 -1.76
C PRO A 107 8.41 -15.97 -1.24
N GLY A 108 7.84 -15.05 -2.04
CA GLY A 108 6.62 -14.35 -1.70
C GLY A 108 6.75 -13.26 -0.67
N LEU A 109 7.96 -12.93 -0.23
CA LEU A 109 8.16 -11.89 0.79
C LEU A 109 9.51 -11.21 0.64
N THR A 110 9.53 -10.04 0.06
CA THR A 110 10.73 -9.21 -0.04
C THR A 110 10.46 -7.89 0.68
N LEU A 111 11.24 -7.60 1.72
CA LEU A 111 11.14 -6.37 2.49
C LEU A 111 12.51 -5.73 2.71
N PRO A 112 12.65 -4.42 2.69
CA PRO A 112 11.60 -3.46 2.29
C PRO A 112 11.13 -3.75 0.87
N ARG A 113 9.87 -3.41 0.58
CA ARG A 113 9.36 -3.67 -0.77
C ARG A 113 10.13 -2.85 -1.79
N PRO A 114 10.72 -3.48 -2.83
CA PRO A 114 11.58 -2.75 -3.77
C PRO A 114 10.86 -1.60 -4.50
N GLN A 115 9.59 -1.79 -4.84
CA GLN A 115 8.79 -0.78 -5.53
C GLN A 115 8.57 0.49 -4.71
N LEU A 116 8.80 0.42 -3.40
CA LEU A 116 8.70 1.60 -2.55
C LEU A 116 9.65 2.70 -3.00
N LEU A 117 10.82 2.33 -3.52
CA LEU A 117 11.83 3.30 -3.98
C LEU A 117 11.62 3.76 -5.42
N THR A 118 10.74 3.10 -6.17
CA THR A 118 10.60 3.36 -7.61
C THR A 118 9.19 3.76 -8.03
N ARG A 119 8.22 3.69 -7.14
CA ARG A 119 6.82 3.99 -7.46
C ARG A 119 6.30 5.12 -6.59
N ALA A 120 5.92 6.23 -7.22
CA ALA A 120 5.38 7.38 -6.53
C ALA A 120 4.13 7.03 -5.72
N TYR A 121 3.29 6.15 -6.25
CA TYR A 121 2.03 5.78 -5.59
C TYR A 121 2.22 4.95 -4.33
N MET A 122 3.41 4.47 -4.07
CA MET A 122 3.77 3.82 -2.80
C MET A 122 4.52 4.79 -1.89
N LEU A 123 5.51 5.47 -2.42
CA LEU A 123 6.38 6.34 -1.62
C LEU A 123 5.68 7.63 -1.18
N GLY A 124 4.91 8.25 -2.08
CA GLY A 124 4.26 9.52 -1.78
C GLY A 124 3.26 9.44 -0.62
N PRO A 125 2.29 8.54 -0.68
CA PRO A 125 1.34 8.39 0.44
C PRO A 125 2.04 8.02 1.74
N LEU A 126 3.04 7.15 1.69
CA LEU A 126 3.78 6.77 2.89
C LEU A 126 4.53 7.96 3.48
N ALA A 127 5.10 8.82 2.63
CA ALA A 127 5.80 10.02 3.08
C ALA A 127 4.85 11.01 3.77
N GLN A 128 3.58 11.04 3.39
CA GLN A 128 2.59 11.87 4.07
C GLN A 128 2.21 11.27 5.43
N LEU A 129 2.15 9.95 5.52
CA LEU A 129 1.77 9.26 6.75
C LEU A 129 2.92 9.21 7.77
N ALA A 130 4.12 8.90 7.32
CA ALA A 130 5.23 8.56 8.20
C ALA A 130 6.57 9.05 7.62
N PRO A 131 6.75 10.37 7.46
CA PRO A 131 7.98 10.90 6.84
C PRO A 131 9.23 10.63 7.66
N GLN A 132 9.10 10.45 8.97
CA GLN A 132 10.23 10.25 9.88
C GLN A 132 10.74 8.80 9.91
N VAL A 133 10.03 7.87 9.31
CA VAL A 133 10.42 6.45 9.35
C VAL A 133 11.65 6.23 8.48
N MET A 134 12.61 5.48 9.02
CA MET A 134 13.85 5.16 8.33
C MET A 134 13.65 3.95 7.42
N HIS A 135 14.04 4.09 6.16
CA HIS A 135 14.08 2.94 5.24
C HIS A 135 15.29 2.08 5.62
N PRO A 136 15.09 0.80 5.96
CA PRO A 136 16.17 0.00 6.54
C PRO A 136 17.34 -0.30 5.60
N SER A 137 17.14 -0.24 4.29
CA SER A 137 18.22 -0.49 3.32
C SER A 137 18.80 0.78 2.74
N ALA A 138 17.99 1.83 2.56
CA ALA A 138 18.45 3.09 1.99
C ALA A 138 19.12 3.99 3.03
N HIS A 139 18.90 3.73 4.31
CA HIS A 139 19.45 4.51 5.44
C HIS A 139 19.08 5.98 5.35
N ARG A 140 17.89 6.26 4.85
CA ARG A 140 17.31 7.60 4.74
C ARG A 140 15.85 7.51 5.16
N THR A 141 15.31 8.63 5.66
CA THR A 141 13.90 8.64 6.04
C THR A 141 13.02 8.62 4.79
N ILE A 142 11.79 8.15 4.95
CA ILE A 142 10.81 8.12 3.87
C ILE A 142 10.59 9.55 3.32
N GLY A 143 10.54 10.55 4.21
CA GLY A 143 10.41 11.94 3.80
C GLY A 143 11.58 12.42 2.95
N GLU A 144 12.81 12.05 3.31
CA GLU A 144 14.00 12.38 2.52
C GLU A 144 13.96 11.73 1.13
N LEU A 145 13.56 10.46 1.08
CA LEU A 145 13.43 9.74 -0.19
C LEU A 145 12.40 10.39 -1.08
N TRP A 146 11.28 10.82 -0.51
CA TRP A 146 10.22 11.49 -1.28
C TRP A 146 10.66 12.85 -1.81
N ARG A 147 11.40 13.64 -1.02
CA ARG A 147 11.91 14.93 -1.47
C ARG A 147 12.86 14.80 -2.65
N GLY A 148 13.63 13.71 -2.70
CA GLY A 148 14.56 13.45 -3.80
C GLY A 148 13.97 12.68 -4.97
N PHE A 149 12.69 12.31 -4.89
CA PHE A 149 12.04 11.50 -5.93
C PHE A 149 11.61 12.36 -7.12
N ASP A 150 11.81 11.84 -8.33
CA ASP A 150 11.37 12.53 -9.55
C ASP A 150 9.86 12.38 -9.72
N ARG A 151 9.13 13.40 -9.29
CA ARG A 151 7.66 13.41 -9.35
C ARG A 151 7.12 13.78 -10.71
N SER A 152 7.93 14.37 -11.58
CA SER A 152 7.46 14.81 -12.89
C SER A 152 7.13 13.63 -13.80
N ALA A 153 7.85 12.53 -13.66
CA ALA A 153 7.61 11.31 -14.43
C ALA A 153 6.45 10.48 -13.86
N HIS A 154 6.04 10.76 -12.61
CA HIS A 154 5.04 9.95 -11.91
C HIS A 154 4.05 10.85 -11.15
N PRO A 155 3.16 11.55 -11.88
CA PRO A 155 2.21 12.46 -11.23
C PRO A 155 1.29 11.74 -10.25
N LEU A 156 1.10 12.34 -9.09
CA LEU A 156 0.25 11.81 -8.03
C LEU A 156 -0.63 12.93 -7.52
N GLU A 157 -1.94 12.79 -7.66
CA GLU A 157 -2.89 13.84 -7.30
C GLU A 157 -3.57 13.52 -5.98
N PRO A 158 -3.48 14.42 -4.97
CA PRO A 158 -4.24 14.21 -3.74
C PRO A 158 -5.74 14.35 -4.02
N LEU A 159 -6.53 13.49 -3.40
CA LEU A 159 -7.98 13.58 -3.46
C LEU A 159 -8.48 14.28 -2.20
N LEU A 160 -9.26 15.33 -2.41
CA LEU A 160 -9.87 16.05 -1.29
C LEU A 160 -11.08 15.25 -0.82
N ARG A 161 -11.17 15.05 0.49
CA ARG A 161 -12.28 14.32 1.10
C ARG A 161 -12.84 15.08 2.28
#